data_ff6b0e036d4015e9a9b614e5fda1fa87
#
_entry.id   ff6b0e036d4015e9a9b614e5fda1fa87
#
_cell.length_a   1.000
_cell.length_b   1.000
_cell.length_c   1.000
_cell.angle_alpha   90.00
_cell.angle_beta   90.00
_cell.angle_gamma   90.00
#
_symmetry.space_group_name_H-M   'P 1'
#
loop_
_entity.id
_entity.type
_entity.pdbx_description
1 polymer ?
#
loop_
_entity_poly.entity_id
_entity_poly.type
_entity_poly.pdbx_seq_one_letter_code
_entity_poly.pdbx_strand_id
1 'polypeptide(L)'
;MDYQVLVCDDEPEIRAAMRRTLHRFQVTAVESMEEALVKLRERPYHAVVSDFNLGVQQGDGLELLQLVRVLYPETTRLLVTGNTDVQVAIRALNEGAVHRFFLKPWDDDQLVTALQIAMRRTGSMAVAVPPHI
;
A
#
# COMPACT_ATOMS: atom_id res chain seq x y z
N MET A 1 -2.55 -7.00 -17.25
CA MET A 1 -3.65 -6.50 -16.42
C MET A 1 -3.25 -5.18 -15.79
N ASP A 2 -4.16 -4.22 -15.82
CA ASP A 2 -3.84 -2.89 -15.33
C ASP A 2 -4.19 -2.77 -13.85
N TYR A 3 -3.22 -3.02 -13.02
CA TYR A 3 -3.42 -2.86 -11.58
C TYR A 3 -3.44 -1.38 -11.21
N GLN A 4 -4.42 -1.02 -10.38
CA GLN A 4 -4.56 0.32 -9.83
C GLN A 4 -3.87 0.35 -8.47
N VAL A 5 -2.86 1.20 -8.33
CA VAL A 5 -2.08 1.29 -7.09
C VAL A 5 -2.17 2.72 -6.56
N LEU A 6 -2.56 2.84 -5.30
CA LEU A 6 -2.61 4.14 -4.61
C LEU A 6 -1.36 4.25 -3.77
N VAL A 7 -0.62 5.35 -3.96
CA VAL A 7 0.60 5.64 -3.21
C VAL A 7 0.33 6.84 -2.32
N CYS A 8 0.65 6.72 -1.04
CA CYS A 8 0.46 7.80 -0.08
C CYS A 8 1.78 8.11 0.63
N ASP A 9 2.31 9.32 0.41
CA ASP A 9 3.55 9.77 1.03
C ASP A 9 3.55 11.30 0.98
N ASP A 10 3.89 11.97 2.08
CA ASP A 10 3.84 13.43 2.14
C ASP A 10 5.04 14.10 1.46
N GLU A 11 6.08 13.34 1.11
CA GLU A 11 7.28 13.89 0.47
C GLU A 11 7.17 13.78 -1.06
N PRO A 12 7.21 14.92 -1.78
CA PRO A 12 7.06 14.90 -3.24
C PRO A 12 8.10 14.05 -3.96
N GLU A 13 9.36 14.07 -3.48
CA GLU A 13 10.43 13.29 -4.12
C GLU A 13 10.22 11.80 -3.93
N ILE A 14 9.63 11.38 -2.82
CA ILE A 14 9.32 9.97 -2.60
C ILE A 14 8.15 9.55 -3.50
N ARG A 15 7.13 10.40 -3.63
CA ARG A 15 6.03 10.11 -4.57
C ARG A 15 6.56 9.96 -6.00
N ALA A 16 7.49 10.85 -6.40
CA ALA A 16 8.08 10.76 -7.73
C ALA A 16 8.90 9.49 -7.91
N ALA A 17 9.69 9.12 -6.89
CA ALA A 17 10.47 7.90 -6.92
C ALA A 17 9.57 6.67 -7.02
N MET A 18 8.49 6.67 -6.27
CA MET A 18 7.55 5.55 -6.27
C MET A 18 6.84 5.41 -7.62
N ARG A 19 6.50 6.53 -8.27
CA ARG A 19 5.94 6.49 -9.63
C ARG A 19 6.92 5.86 -10.61
N ARG A 20 8.21 6.13 -10.46
CA ARG A 20 9.22 5.50 -11.32
C ARG A 20 9.33 4.01 -11.04
N THR A 21 9.35 3.63 -9.77
CA THR A 21 9.39 2.22 -9.38
C THR A 21 8.18 1.46 -9.93
N LEU A 22 7.01 2.07 -9.85
CA LEU A 22 5.74 1.40 -10.16
C LEU A 22 5.22 1.76 -11.57
N HIS A 23 6.11 2.14 -12.49
CA HIS A 23 5.72 2.69 -13.79
C HIS A 23 4.85 1.72 -14.62
N ARG A 24 4.90 0.43 -14.34
CA ARG A 24 4.10 -0.56 -15.08
C ARG A 24 2.65 -0.64 -14.60
N PHE A 25 2.32 0.04 -13.51
CA PHE A 25 0.97 0.04 -12.95
C PHE A 25 0.31 1.39 -13.17
N GLN A 26 -1.01 1.45 -12.94
CA GLN A 26 -1.75 2.70 -12.95
C GLN A 26 -1.64 3.30 -11.55
N VAL A 27 -0.81 4.33 -11.39
CA VAL A 27 -0.49 4.90 -10.08
C VAL A 27 -1.25 6.19 -9.85
N THR A 28 -1.91 6.28 -8.71
CA THR A 28 -2.43 7.54 -8.16
C THR A 28 -1.63 7.83 -6.91
N ALA A 29 -1.01 9.00 -6.84
CA ALA A 29 -0.18 9.37 -5.69
C ALA A 29 -0.82 10.54 -4.96
N VAL A 30 -0.93 10.40 -3.64
CA VAL A 30 -1.53 11.41 -2.76
C VAL A 30 -0.59 11.68 -1.59
N GLU A 31 -0.84 12.77 -0.85
CA GLU A 31 0.08 13.20 0.19
C GLU A 31 -0.46 13.05 1.61
N SER A 32 -1.73 12.69 1.78
CA SER A 32 -2.33 12.61 3.11
C SER A 32 -3.30 11.46 3.21
N MET A 33 -3.61 11.07 4.45
CA MET A 33 -4.61 10.04 4.70
C MET A 33 -5.99 10.47 4.17
N GLU A 34 -6.34 11.74 4.35
CA GLU A 34 -7.63 12.25 3.88
C GLU A 34 -7.76 12.11 2.38
N GLU A 35 -6.72 12.50 1.63
CA GLU A 35 -6.74 12.36 0.18
C GLU A 35 -6.84 10.90 -0.24
N ALA A 36 -6.10 10.02 0.47
CA ALA A 36 -6.15 8.60 0.18
C ALA A 36 -7.55 8.03 0.35
N LEU A 37 -8.22 8.41 1.44
CA LEU A 37 -9.58 7.93 1.71
C LEU A 37 -10.57 8.43 0.66
N VAL A 38 -10.41 9.66 0.18
CA VAL A 38 -11.24 10.18 -0.91
C VAL A 38 -11.06 9.34 -2.16
N LYS A 39 -9.81 9.05 -2.53
CA LYS A 39 -9.53 8.24 -3.73
C LYS A 39 -10.09 6.83 -3.60
N LEU A 40 -9.96 6.23 -2.44
CA LEU A 40 -10.45 4.88 -2.21
C LEU A 40 -11.97 4.79 -2.33
N ARG A 41 -12.69 5.87 -2.03
CA ARG A 41 -14.14 5.90 -2.24
C ARG A 41 -14.52 6.09 -3.69
N GLU A 42 -13.64 6.68 -4.50
CA GLU A 42 -13.95 6.97 -5.91
C GLU A 42 -13.87 5.75 -6.79
N ARG A 43 -12.98 4.83 -6.50
CA ARG A 43 -12.78 3.62 -7.31
C ARG A 43 -12.08 2.54 -6.48
N PRO A 44 -12.18 1.27 -6.89
CA PRO A 44 -11.43 0.22 -6.23
C PRO A 44 -9.95 0.30 -6.62
N TYR A 45 -9.08 -0.03 -5.67
CA TYR A 45 -7.64 -0.13 -5.90
C TYR A 45 -7.20 -1.55 -5.58
N HIS A 46 -6.22 -2.04 -6.34
CA HIS A 46 -5.64 -3.36 -6.07
C HIS A 46 -4.67 -3.30 -4.91
N ALA A 47 -4.01 -2.16 -4.71
CA ALA A 47 -3.03 -2.03 -3.64
C ALA A 47 -2.96 -0.59 -3.14
N VAL A 48 -2.59 -0.45 -1.87
CA VAL A 48 -2.21 0.83 -1.27
C VAL A 48 -0.79 0.67 -0.74
N VAL A 49 0.10 1.58 -1.14
CA VAL A 49 1.47 1.65 -0.66
C VAL A 49 1.58 2.95 0.14
N SER A 50 1.84 2.85 1.44
CA SER A 50 1.87 4.03 2.30
C SER A 50 3.16 4.13 3.09
N ASP A 51 3.69 5.35 3.21
CA ASP A 51 4.72 5.65 4.19
C ASP A 51 4.13 5.48 5.59
N PHE A 52 4.99 5.17 6.56
CA PHE A 52 4.56 5.03 7.96
C PHE A 52 4.04 6.35 8.52
N ASN A 53 4.72 7.46 8.21
CA ASN A 53 4.34 8.78 8.69
C ASN A 53 3.93 9.67 7.53
N LEU A 54 2.75 10.26 7.63
CA LEU A 54 2.22 11.15 6.60
C LEU A 54 2.22 12.63 7.05
N GLY A 55 2.96 12.93 8.11
CA GLY A 55 3.24 14.30 8.51
C GLY A 55 2.30 14.93 9.51
N VAL A 56 1.18 14.29 9.85
CA VAL A 56 0.23 14.86 10.82
C VAL A 56 0.47 14.29 12.20
N GLN A 57 0.44 12.97 12.34
CA GLN A 57 0.82 12.34 13.60
C GLN A 57 1.59 11.07 13.32
N GLN A 58 2.37 10.65 14.31
CA GLN A 58 3.22 9.48 14.16
C GLN A 58 2.38 8.25 13.84
N GLY A 59 2.76 7.54 12.79
CA GLY A 59 2.07 6.32 12.44
C GLY A 59 0.77 6.48 11.67
N ASP A 60 0.45 7.69 11.20
CA ASP A 60 -0.80 7.92 10.47
C ASP A 60 -0.87 7.15 9.16
N GLY A 61 0.28 6.84 8.53
CA GLY A 61 0.30 5.98 7.36
C GLY A 61 -0.06 4.53 7.69
N LEU A 62 0.37 4.04 8.85
CA LEU A 62 -0.05 2.71 9.29
C LEU A 62 -1.53 2.72 9.66
N GLU A 63 -2.00 3.79 10.28
CA GLU A 63 -3.43 3.93 10.59
C GLU A 63 -4.27 3.85 9.32
N LEU A 64 -3.81 4.51 8.25
CA LEU A 64 -4.48 4.40 6.95
C LEU A 64 -4.59 2.95 6.50
N LEU A 65 -3.49 2.20 6.59
CA LEU A 65 -3.50 0.80 6.15
C LEU A 65 -4.39 -0.08 7.03
N GLN A 66 -4.49 0.23 8.32
CA GLN A 66 -5.43 -0.46 9.21
C GLN A 66 -6.88 -0.20 8.81
N LEU A 67 -7.18 1.04 8.40
CA LEU A 67 -8.51 1.38 7.90
C LEU A 67 -8.81 0.67 6.58
N VAL A 68 -7.82 0.61 5.70
CA VAL A 68 -7.98 -0.10 4.42
C VAL A 68 -8.30 -1.58 4.68
N ARG A 69 -7.65 -2.18 5.67
CA ARG A 69 -7.93 -3.56 6.04
C ARG A 69 -9.39 -3.77 6.40
N VAL A 70 -9.96 -2.84 7.15
CA VAL A 70 -11.35 -2.94 7.59
C VAL A 70 -12.32 -2.65 6.45
N LEU A 71 -12.05 -1.59 5.69
CA LEU A 71 -12.99 -1.10 4.67
C LEU A 71 -12.84 -1.83 3.34
N TYR A 72 -11.63 -2.21 2.99
CA TYR A 72 -11.31 -2.81 1.69
C TYR A 72 -10.36 -4.00 1.91
N PRO A 73 -10.83 -5.07 2.55
CA PRO A 73 -9.94 -6.16 2.99
C PRO A 73 -9.20 -6.87 1.86
N GLU A 74 -9.70 -6.81 0.65
CA GLU A 74 -9.06 -7.47 -0.49
C GLU A 74 -7.98 -6.61 -1.14
N THR A 75 -7.85 -5.34 -0.73
CA THR A 75 -6.82 -4.47 -1.25
C THR A 75 -5.50 -4.81 -0.58
N THR A 76 -4.47 -5.05 -1.39
CA THR A 76 -3.13 -5.32 -0.88
C THR A 76 -2.60 -4.09 -0.16
N ARG A 77 -1.96 -4.29 0.97
CA ARG A 77 -1.45 -3.22 1.82
C ARG A 77 0.05 -3.39 1.99
N LEU A 78 0.79 -2.37 1.58
CA LEU A 78 2.25 -2.37 1.66
C LEU A 78 2.71 -1.13 2.40
N LEU A 79 3.58 -1.34 3.40
CA LEU A 79 4.12 -0.26 4.20
C LEU A 79 5.56 0.02 3.78
N VAL A 80 5.92 1.29 3.66
CA VAL A 80 7.30 1.70 3.39
C VAL A 80 7.73 2.59 4.54
N THR A 81 8.87 2.30 5.16
CA THR A 81 9.26 3.00 6.38
C THR A 81 10.78 3.15 6.47
N GLY A 82 11.24 4.07 7.32
CA GLY A 82 12.65 4.20 7.64
C GLY A 82 13.07 3.20 8.72
N ASN A 83 14.38 3.18 9.00
CA ASN A 83 14.94 2.19 9.92
C ASN A 83 14.43 2.33 11.35
N THR A 84 14.00 3.52 11.75
CA THR A 84 13.60 3.76 13.14
C THR A 84 12.29 3.08 13.52
N ASP A 85 11.50 2.66 12.52
CA ASP A 85 10.16 2.14 12.78
C ASP A 85 10.03 0.65 12.43
N VAL A 86 11.16 -0.08 12.36
CA VAL A 86 11.17 -1.47 11.95
C VAL A 86 10.35 -2.37 12.87
N GLN A 87 10.44 -2.15 14.19
CA GLN A 87 9.71 -3.00 15.13
C GLN A 87 8.20 -2.85 14.98
N VAL A 88 7.75 -1.62 14.71
CA VAL A 88 6.33 -1.38 14.46
C VAL A 88 5.89 -2.05 13.15
N ALA A 89 6.74 -1.98 12.13
CA ALA A 89 6.45 -2.62 10.84
C ALA A 89 6.35 -4.14 10.98
N ILE A 90 7.25 -4.75 11.75
CA ILE A 90 7.22 -6.20 12.00
C ILE A 90 5.92 -6.58 12.71
N ARG A 91 5.52 -5.80 13.71
CA ARG A 91 4.28 -6.05 14.43
C ARG A 91 3.07 -5.94 13.49
N ALA A 92 3.05 -4.90 12.66
CA ALA A 92 1.97 -4.71 11.69
C ALA A 92 1.85 -5.88 10.73
N LEU A 93 3.00 -6.40 10.28
CA LEU A 93 3.02 -7.57 9.40
C LEU A 93 2.47 -8.80 10.13
N ASN A 94 2.92 -9.04 11.34
CA ASN A 94 2.50 -10.21 12.12
C ASN A 94 1.01 -10.17 12.48
N GLU A 95 0.47 -8.97 12.69
CA GLU A 95 -0.94 -8.80 13.01
C GLU A 95 -1.84 -8.78 11.77
N GLY A 96 -1.25 -8.83 10.58
CA GLY A 96 -2.03 -8.82 9.35
C GLY A 96 -2.49 -7.46 8.89
N ALA A 97 -2.04 -6.39 9.52
CA ALA A 97 -2.41 -5.04 9.08
C ALA A 97 -1.84 -4.73 7.71
N VAL A 98 -0.65 -5.26 7.41
CA VAL A 98 -0.01 -5.09 6.11
C VAL A 98 0.42 -6.47 5.58
N HIS A 99 0.53 -6.59 4.26
CA HIS A 99 0.98 -7.82 3.62
C HIS A 99 2.50 -7.89 3.54
N ARG A 100 3.14 -6.76 3.36
CA ARG A 100 4.60 -6.64 3.30
C ARG A 100 5.02 -5.26 3.75
N PHE A 101 6.28 -5.11 4.16
CA PHE A 101 6.86 -3.79 4.34
C PHE A 101 8.24 -3.72 3.72
N PHE A 102 8.66 -2.52 3.37
CA PHE A 102 9.98 -2.25 2.82
C PHE A 102 10.61 -1.08 3.53
N LEU A 103 11.92 -1.12 3.66
CA LEU A 103 12.68 -0.01 4.23
C LEU A 103 13.08 0.95 3.13
N LYS A 104 13.16 2.23 3.46
CA LYS A 104 13.70 3.25 2.56
C LYS A 104 15.21 3.27 2.70
N PRO A 105 15.96 3.35 1.61
CA PRO A 105 15.51 3.24 0.23
C PRO A 105 15.23 1.79 -0.15
N TRP A 106 14.24 1.57 -0.95
CA TRP A 106 13.85 0.23 -1.37
C TRP A 106 14.56 -0.18 -2.65
N ASP A 107 14.58 -1.49 -2.91
CA ASP A 107 15.02 -2.05 -4.19
C ASP A 107 13.79 -2.13 -5.10
N ASP A 108 13.86 -1.51 -6.27
CA ASP A 108 12.71 -1.41 -7.17
C ASP A 108 12.16 -2.77 -7.57
N ASP A 109 13.04 -3.67 -7.99
CA ASP A 109 12.61 -4.98 -8.48
C ASP A 109 11.99 -5.82 -7.38
N GLN A 110 12.56 -5.77 -6.17
CA GLN A 110 12.03 -6.51 -5.04
C GLN A 110 10.66 -5.99 -4.65
N LEU A 111 10.47 -4.68 -4.64
CA LEU A 111 9.20 -4.09 -4.27
C LEU A 111 8.13 -4.43 -5.31
N VAL A 112 8.43 -4.28 -6.59
CA VAL A 112 7.50 -4.60 -7.66
C VAL A 112 7.11 -6.08 -7.63
N THR A 113 8.08 -6.97 -7.46
CA THR A 113 7.82 -8.41 -7.40
C THR A 113 6.93 -8.76 -6.22
N ALA A 114 7.23 -8.22 -5.05
CA ALA A 114 6.44 -8.48 -3.85
C ALA A 114 5.01 -7.97 -4.01
N LEU A 115 4.87 -6.78 -4.60
CA LEU A 115 3.56 -6.19 -4.82
C LEU A 115 2.74 -7.01 -5.81
N GLN A 116 3.35 -7.46 -6.91
CA GLN A 116 2.66 -8.30 -7.89
C GLN A 116 2.19 -9.61 -7.28
N ILE A 117 3.02 -10.25 -6.49
CA ILE A 117 2.65 -11.51 -5.83
C ILE A 117 1.47 -11.28 -4.89
N ALA A 118 1.55 -10.26 -4.07
CA ALA A 118 0.50 -9.98 -3.10
C ALA A 118 -0.83 -9.61 -3.79
N MET A 119 -0.77 -8.77 -4.81
CA MET A 119 -1.98 -8.38 -5.56
C MET A 119 -2.60 -9.57 -6.27
N ARG A 120 -1.77 -10.46 -6.82
CA ARG A 120 -2.26 -11.64 -7.51
C ARG A 120 -3.01 -12.55 -6.55
N ARG A 121 -2.48 -12.73 -5.33
CA ARG A 121 -3.13 -13.58 -4.34
C ARG A 121 -4.48 -13.01 -3.90
N THR A 122 -4.50 -11.73 -3.53
CA THR A 122 -5.75 -11.12 -3.06
C THR A 122 -6.77 -11.02 -4.19
N GLY A 123 -6.34 -10.57 -5.36
CA GLY A 123 -7.22 -10.42 -6.50
C GLY A 123 -7.74 -11.75 -7.02
N SER A 124 -6.88 -12.77 -7.07
CA SER A 124 -7.29 -14.09 -7.52
C SER A 124 -8.30 -14.70 -6.58
N MET A 125 -8.11 -14.55 -5.28
CA MET A 125 -9.06 -15.05 -4.31
C MET A 125 -10.40 -14.32 -4.40
N ALA A 126 -10.36 -13.01 -4.59
CA ALA A 126 -11.57 -12.23 -4.74
C ALA A 126 -12.34 -12.63 -5.98
N VAL A 127 -11.65 -12.95 -7.06
CA VAL A 127 -12.31 -13.37 -8.29
C VAL A 127 -12.77 -14.81 -8.21
N ALA A 128 -12.04 -15.68 -7.54
CA ALA A 128 -12.34 -17.08 -7.49
C ALA A 128 -13.51 -17.42 -6.56
N VAL A 129 -13.66 -16.66 -5.50
CA VAL A 129 -14.65 -16.94 -4.48
C VAL A 129 -16.08 -16.81 -4.98
N PRO A 130 -16.38 -15.89 -5.76
CA PRO A 130 -17.70 -15.78 -6.15
C PRO A 130 -18.10 -16.89 -6.94
N PRO A 131 -18.46 -17.33 -7.08
CA PRO A 131 -19.14 -18.15 -7.61
C PRO A 131 -19.53 -19.11 -6.65
N HIS A 132 -19.27 -19.02 -6.33
CA HIS A 132 -19.42 -19.87 -5.86
C HIS A 132 -19.99 -20.27 -5.22
N ILE A 133 -19.50 -20.37 -5.27
CA ILE A 133 -19.70 -20.99 -5.09
C ILE A 133 -20.25 -21.08 -5.01
#